data_8bb7643632319c67ae7c9f9e2f31ebfd
#
_entry.id   8bb7643632319c67ae7c9f9e2f31ebfd
#
_cell.length_a   1.000
_cell.length_b   1.000
_cell.length_c   1.000
_cell.angle_alpha   90.00
_cell.angle_beta   90.00
_cell.angle_gamma   90.00
#
_symmetry.space_group_name_H-M   'P 1'
#
loop_
_entity.id
_entity.type
_entity.pdbx_description
1 polymer ?
#
loop_
_entity_poly.entity_id
_entity_poly.type
_entity_poly.pdbx_seq_one_letter_code
_entity_poly.pdbx_strand_id
1 'polypeptide(L)'
;MKGLRGVLLALLAGILISGCGGSDGGNDALGSTGRASVEQSAAQDRATGKGYALSTVIWDRVPIGVCWDLNDADFARYSAERNWSRSAVEETWEQHSGVEFSGWQQCANEPNYYGIRISVEDIAGSAPHTWNLGARLNNARGGMALNFTFNNWSPSCQGRKEYCIRRIAAHEFGHALGFAHEQNRLDTPSSCIEPAQGNQGDTMVGEWDLASIMNYCNPKWNGDGKLSATDIEMVQRFYGPPRPKETIYTLTRAQAPAQVTAYDFSTREVKASIDLSLTEDYKQVDQMFASADGKRLHVLLERSSTSIDLATIDTATNTIIRVVPIAPLLTTFTGYNLQPAYEGNQVYVSNKNRISVVDTDSGQLMKNIVLPEGYSLIKVATAKDDANSIYALTNAPGTKLQILRIDTASASIARAYPVGSASSTIRDQFAVTPDAKKAYFLSFTSYTGDGSLTELDLTSGNMRVLADLPEKKPKFLAAISNQQILFGDDNYTGPSPIILYDVTSGNKTSLMAASNLLGYLQYEPRTKSILFERNGTWSVSQLQPQADGSYKSIDLGLKSFSSGAGYGGIAPFVFVSR
;
A
#
# COMPACT_ATOMS: atom_id res chain seq x y z
N MET A 1 7.75 35.63 -64.74
CA MET A 1 7.24 37.00 -64.52
C MET A 1 6.46 37.02 -63.20
N LYS A 2 6.93 37.84 -62.27
CA LYS A 2 6.27 38.43 -61.08
C LYS A 2 5.26 37.50 -60.36
N GLY A 3 5.38 36.96 -59.17
CA GLY A 3 5.92 37.57 -57.94
C GLY A 3 4.75 38.12 -57.09
N LEU A 4 4.29 37.35 -56.13
CA LEU A 4 3.63 37.93 -54.95
C LEU A 4 3.86 37.04 -53.74
N ARG A 5 4.65 37.55 -52.79
CA ARG A 5 4.83 37.01 -51.43
C ARG A 5 3.63 37.44 -50.62
N GLY A 6 2.85 36.49 -50.12
CA GLY A 6 1.85 36.74 -49.10
C GLY A 6 2.47 36.41 -47.73
N VAL A 7 2.63 37.44 -46.89
CA VAL A 7 3.04 37.36 -45.48
C VAL A 7 1.82 36.90 -44.70
N LEU A 8 1.93 35.68 -44.11
CA LEU A 8 0.94 35.18 -43.18
C LEU A 8 1.30 35.72 -41.78
N LEU A 9 0.55 36.71 -41.29
CA LEU A 9 0.60 37.15 -39.90
C LEU A 9 -0.06 36.08 -39.06
N ALA A 10 0.72 35.38 -38.25
CA ALA A 10 0.18 34.52 -37.22
C ALA A 10 -0.28 35.40 -36.02
N LEU A 11 -1.57 35.58 -35.89
CA LEU A 11 -2.18 36.10 -34.66
C LEU A 11 -2.08 35.00 -33.59
N LEU A 12 -1.17 35.20 -32.66
CA LEU A 12 -1.19 34.50 -31.37
C LEU A 12 -2.36 35.08 -30.55
N ALA A 13 -3.47 34.39 -30.54
CA ALA A 13 -4.53 34.65 -29.58
C ALA A 13 -4.06 34.14 -28.24
N GLY A 14 -3.59 35.04 -27.38
CA GLY A 14 -3.36 34.77 -25.96
C GLY A 14 -4.69 34.47 -25.30
N ILE A 15 -4.90 33.21 -24.90
CA ILE A 15 -6.06 32.84 -24.09
C ILE A 15 -5.73 33.29 -22.66
N LEU A 16 -6.34 34.39 -22.25
CA LEU A 16 -6.41 34.80 -20.85
C LEU A 16 -7.28 33.79 -20.10
N ILE A 17 -6.63 32.88 -19.39
CA ILE A 17 -7.30 31.98 -18.44
C ILE A 17 -7.47 32.79 -17.14
N SER A 18 -8.63 33.40 -16.97
CA SER A 18 -9.05 34.00 -15.69
C SER A 18 -9.32 32.88 -14.70
N GLY A 19 -8.45 32.72 -13.73
CA GLY A 19 -8.63 31.75 -12.62
C GLY A 19 -9.53 32.34 -11.54
N CYS A 20 -10.14 31.47 -10.80
CA CYS A 20 -10.90 31.63 -9.54
C CYS A 20 -11.20 33.05 -9.08
N GLY A 21 -12.34 33.57 -9.45
CA GLY A 21 -12.84 34.87 -8.98
C GLY A 21 -13.77 34.67 -7.79
N GLY A 22 -13.33 35.02 -6.61
CA GLY A 22 -14.21 35.25 -5.48
C GLY A 22 -14.38 36.75 -5.30
N SER A 23 -15.59 37.26 -5.48
CA SER A 23 -15.91 38.65 -5.25
C SER A 23 -16.53 38.89 -3.88
N ASP A 24 -16.02 39.89 -3.25
CA ASP A 24 -16.63 40.92 -2.38
C ASP A 24 -17.44 40.58 -1.15
N GLY A 25 -16.97 41.14 -0.08
CA GLY A 25 -17.62 42.25 0.62
C GLY A 25 -18.44 41.89 1.83
N GLY A 26 -17.94 42.30 2.93
CA GLY A 26 -18.72 42.40 4.17
C GLY A 26 -17.84 42.83 5.33
N ASN A 27 -17.61 44.16 5.43
CA ASN A 27 -17.15 44.77 6.67
C ASN A 27 -18.17 44.55 7.78
N ASP A 28 -17.72 44.00 8.92
CA ASP A 28 -18.22 44.50 10.20
C ASP A 28 -17.12 44.36 11.26
N ALA A 29 -16.76 45.53 11.74
CA ALA A 29 -15.88 45.72 12.88
C ALA A 29 -16.68 45.48 14.17
N LEU A 30 -16.07 44.77 15.14
CA LEU A 30 -16.20 45.12 16.57
C LEU A 30 -15.32 44.21 17.47
N GLY A 31 -14.52 44.88 18.27
CA GLY A 31 -14.25 44.44 19.64
C GLY A 31 -12.89 43.84 19.93
N SER A 32 -11.94 44.70 20.26
CA SER A 32 -10.72 44.40 20.99
C SER A 32 -10.97 43.81 22.39
N THR A 33 -10.18 42.80 22.83
CA THR A 33 -9.37 42.86 24.06
C THR A 33 -8.62 41.55 24.32
N GLY A 34 -7.31 41.67 24.43
CA GLY A 34 -6.52 40.93 25.41
C GLY A 34 -6.08 39.50 25.11
N ARG A 35 -4.87 39.36 24.55
CA ARG A 35 -3.86 38.44 25.10
C ARG A 35 -2.50 38.64 24.43
N ALA A 36 -1.74 39.53 25.02
CA ALA A 36 -0.30 39.59 24.82
C ALA A 36 0.35 38.49 25.69
N SER A 37 0.88 37.43 25.09
CA SER A 37 1.92 36.54 25.66
C SER A 37 2.27 35.30 24.83
N VAL A 38 1.99 35.25 23.52
CA VAL A 38 2.43 34.14 22.63
C VAL A 38 3.34 34.64 21.49
N GLU A 39 3.62 35.94 21.41
CA GLU A 39 4.38 36.52 20.30
C GLU A 39 5.91 36.37 20.41
N GLN A 40 6.47 35.72 21.41
CA GLN A 40 7.93 35.65 21.58
C GLN A 40 8.58 34.29 21.24
N SER A 41 7.82 33.25 20.91
CA SER A 41 8.40 31.97 20.45
C SER A 41 8.33 31.73 18.94
N ALA A 42 7.58 32.55 18.19
CA ALA A 42 7.43 32.41 16.74
C ALA A 42 8.48 33.17 15.91
N ALA A 43 9.41 33.87 16.55
CA ALA A 43 10.40 34.71 15.88
C ALA A 43 11.76 34.06 15.65
N GLN A 44 12.00 32.81 16.04
CA GLN A 44 13.32 32.18 16.01
C GLN A 44 13.47 30.97 15.05
N ASP A 45 12.41 30.54 14.35
CA ASP A 45 12.51 29.50 13.32
C ASP A 45 12.28 30.06 11.90
N ARG A 46 12.95 31.17 11.59
CA ARG A 46 12.99 31.74 10.23
C ARG A 46 14.19 31.23 9.47
N ALA A 47 14.21 29.95 9.12
CA ALA A 47 15.14 29.49 8.09
C ALA A 47 14.63 28.22 7.43
N THR A 48 14.48 28.30 6.10
CA THR A 48 14.36 27.24 5.10
C THR A 48 12.99 26.58 4.95
N GLY A 49 12.13 27.18 4.17
CA GLY A 49 10.96 26.51 3.64
C GLY A 49 10.24 27.41 2.62
N LYS A 50 9.55 26.87 1.63
CA LYS A 50 8.97 27.59 0.48
C LYS A 50 7.49 27.30 0.32
N GLY A 51 6.62 28.32 0.11
CA GLY A 51 5.18 28.22 -0.13
C GLY A 51 4.37 29.32 0.57
N TYR A 52 3.05 29.36 0.36
CA TYR A 52 2.15 30.35 0.92
C TYR A 52 0.88 29.73 1.50
N ALA A 53 0.70 29.79 2.80
CA ALA A 53 -0.40 29.17 3.52
C ALA A 53 -1.18 30.18 4.39
N LEU A 54 -2.44 29.88 4.66
CA LEU A 54 -3.23 30.51 5.72
C LEU A 54 -3.22 29.57 6.94
N SER A 55 -2.30 29.80 7.86
CA SER A 55 -1.98 28.89 8.97
C SER A 55 -3.13 28.69 9.95
N THR A 56 -4.02 29.66 10.03
CA THR A 56 -5.17 29.65 10.96
C THR A 56 -6.33 28.75 10.49
N VAL A 57 -6.27 28.21 9.27
CA VAL A 57 -7.32 27.37 8.68
C VAL A 57 -6.84 25.96 8.33
N ILE A 58 -5.68 25.57 8.81
CA ILE A 58 -5.21 24.19 8.67
C ILE A 58 -6.17 23.25 9.42
N TRP A 59 -6.47 22.11 8.83
CA TRP A 59 -7.35 21.13 9.46
C TRP A 59 -6.69 20.58 10.72
N ASP A 60 -7.45 20.52 11.80
CA ASP A 60 -6.98 20.11 13.13
C ASP A 60 -6.85 18.59 13.27
N ARG A 61 -7.45 17.82 12.35
CA ARG A 61 -7.40 16.37 12.33
C ARG A 61 -7.49 15.79 10.93
N VAL A 62 -6.91 14.62 10.75
CA VAL A 62 -7.08 13.74 9.58
C VAL A 62 -7.66 12.40 10.04
N PRO A 63 -8.41 11.66 9.21
CA PRO A 63 -8.74 11.97 7.82
C PRO A 63 -9.72 13.13 7.67
N ILE A 64 -9.59 13.88 6.57
CA ILE A 64 -10.53 14.91 6.14
C ILE A 64 -11.58 14.23 5.26
N GLY A 65 -12.85 14.34 5.61
CA GLY A 65 -13.93 13.79 4.80
C GLY A 65 -14.00 14.48 3.41
N VAL A 66 -14.37 13.72 2.39
CA VAL A 66 -14.69 14.24 1.05
C VAL A 66 -15.99 13.61 0.59
N CYS A 67 -16.94 14.40 0.14
CA CYS A 67 -18.15 13.90 -0.48
C CYS A 67 -18.56 14.73 -1.70
N TRP A 68 -19.33 14.10 -2.60
CA TRP A 68 -19.82 14.71 -3.82
C TRP A 68 -21.25 15.20 -3.64
N ASP A 69 -21.46 16.50 -3.76
CA ASP A 69 -22.79 17.15 -3.64
C ASP A 69 -23.51 17.05 -5.01
N LEU A 70 -23.80 15.84 -5.42
CA LEU A 70 -24.40 15.46 -6.70
C LEU A 70 -25.70 14.70 -6.48
N ASN A 71 -26.62 14.77 -7.42
CA ASN A 71 -27.76 13.87 -7.47
C ASN A 71 -27.33 12.46 -7.94
N ASP A 72 -28.19 11.45 -7.76
CA ASP A 72 -27.88 10.04 -8.06
C ASP A 72 -27.45 9.81 -9.52
N ALA A 73 -28.09 10.49 -10.46
CA ALA A 73 -27.82 10.34 -11.88
C ALA A 73 -26.42 10.88 -12.24
N ASP A 74 -26.09 12.07 -11.74
CA ASP A 74 -24.78 12.68 -11.99
C ASP A 74 -23.68 11.98 -11.20
N PHE A 75 -23.97 11.53 -9.99
CA PHE A 75 -23.02 10.73 -9.22
C PHE A 75 -22.65 9.42 -9.96
N ALA A 76 -23.62 8.72 -10.52
CA ALA A 76 -23.35 7.53 -11.33
C ALA A 76 -22.63 7.88 -12.64
N ARG A 77 -23.07 8.93 -13.32
CA ARG A 77 -22.56 9.39 -14.62
C ARG A 77 -21.07 9.76 -14.57
N TYR A 78 -20.64 10.46 -13.52
CA TYR A 78 -19.28 10.97 -13.40
C TYR A 78 -18.35 10.05 -12.61
N SER A 79 -18.55 8.74 -12.65
CA SER A 79 -17.73 7.80 -11.87
C SER A 79 -16.25 7.82 -12.26
N ALA A 80 -15.94 7.96 -13.54
CA ALA A 80 -14.57 8.05 -14.03
C ALA A 80 -13.89 9.36 -13.59
N GLU A 81 -14.58 10.48 -13.78
CA GLU A 81 -14.10 11.81 -13.44
C GLU A 81 -13.85 11.98 -11.93
N ARG A 82 -14.74 11.42 -11.11
CA ARG A 82 -14.57 11.38 -9.64
C ARG A 82 -13.33 10.55 -9.25
N ASN A 83 -13.11 9.42 -9.92
CA ASN A 83 -11.93 8.60 -9.68
C ASN A 83 -10.64 9.29 -10.13
N TRP A 84 -10.63 10.00 -11.26
CA TRP A 84 -9.47 10.79 -11.69
C TRP A 84 -9.12 11.90 -10.70
N SER A 85 -10.14 12.58 -10.17
CA SER A 85 -9.97 13.62 -9.15
C SER A 85 -9.37 13.03 -7.87
N ARG A 86 -9.94 11.92 -7.38
CA ARG A 86 -9.44 11.21 -6.20
C ARG A 86 -8.00 10.74 -6.39
N SER A 87 -7.70 10.04 -7.48
CA SER A 87 -6.36 9.54 -7.76
C SER A 87 -5.33 10.66 -7.86
N ALA A 88 -5.69 11.82 -8.44
CA ALA A 88 -4.80 12.97 -8.50
C ALA A 88 -4.40 13.47 -7.11
N VAL A 89 -5.33 13.50 -6.16
CA VAL A 89 -5.10 13.92 -4.78
C VAL A 89 -4.27 12.89 -4.01
N GLU A 90 -4.60 11.60 -4.19
CA GLU A 90 -3.87 10.49 -3.57
C GLU A 90 -2.41 10.43 -4.05
N GLU A 91 -2.17 10.66 -5.34
CA GLU A 91 -0.83 10.62 -5.96
C GLU A 91 -0.02 11.91 -5.71
N THR A 92 -0.62 12.96 -5.20
CA THR A 92 0.03 14.23 -4.88
C THR A 92 0.10 14.47 -3.37
N TRP A 93 -0.90 15.11 -2.79
CA TRP A 93 -0.88 15.57 -1.40
C TRP A 93 -0.77 14.44 -0.39
N GLU A 94 -1.56 13.37 -0.55
CA GLU A 94 -1.50 12.24 0.38
C GLU A 94 -0.20 11.43 0.25
N GLN A 95 0.31 11.25 -0.97
CA GLN A 95 1.54 10.50 -1.19
C GLN A 95 2.74 11.17 -0.53
N HIS A 96 2.73 12.50 -0.44
CA HIS A 96 3.88 13.28 0.00
C HIS A 96 3.76 13.85 1.41
N SER A 97 2.66 13.61 2.12
CA SER A 97 2.44 14.17 3.47
C SER A 97 1.61 13.29 4.39
N GLY A 98 1.42 13.74 5.63
CA GLY A 98 0.53 13.09 6.58
C GLY A 98 -0.96 13.40 6.37
N VAL A 99 -1.32 14.05 5.27
CA VAL A 99 -2.72 14.26 4.86
C VAL A 99 -3.36 12.94 4.50
N GLU A 100 -4.61 12.76 4.91
CA GLU A 100 -5.45 11.64 4.52
C GLU A 100 -6.87 12.16 4.25
N PHE A 101 -7.42 11.80 3.09
CA PHE A 101 -8.81 12.06 2.74
C PHE A 101 -9.62 10.76 2.76
N SER A 102 -10.87 10.85 3.23
CA SER A 102 -11.74 9.68 3.36
C SER A 102 -13.14 9.93 2.81
N GLY A 103 -13.91 8.86 2.62
CA GLY A 103 -15.28 8.93 2.13
C GLY A 103 -15.35 8.82 0.62
N TRP A 104 -15.36 9.97 -0.10
CA TRP A 104 -15.51 10.04 -1.56
C TRP A 104 -16.85 9.52 -2.08
N GLN A 105 -17.83 9.40 -1.18
CA GLN A 105 -19.20 8.99 -1.50
C GLN A 105 -20.06 10.20 -1.89
N GLN A 106 -21.29 9.94 -2.28
CA GLN A 106 -22.29 10.99 -2.40
C GLN A 106 -22.56 11.60 -1.02
N CYS A 107 -22.72 12.93 -0.96
CA CYS A 107 -22.94 13.61 0.29
C CYS A 107 -24.28 13.21 0.92
N ALA A 108 -24.25 12.75 2.15
CA ALA A 108 -25.43 12.62 2.97
C ALA A 108 -25.84 13.97 3.59
N ASN A 109 -27.08 14.06 4.05
CA ASN A 109 -27.55 15.24 4.76
C ASN A 109 -27.17 15.15 6.25
N GLU A 110 -25.88 15.22 6.54
CA GLU A 110 -25.32 15.11 7.89
C GLU A 110 -24.96 16.51 8.42
N PRO A 111 -25.65 17.00 9.48
CA PRO A 111 -25.39 18.32 10.05
C PRO A 111 -23.97 18.49 10.58
N ASN A 112 -23.35 17.42 11.04
CA ASN A 112 -22.02 17.41 11.67
C ASN A 112 -20.94 16.78 10.77
N TYR A 113 -21.14 16.80 9.45
CA TYR A 113 -20.14 16.31 8.52
C TYR A 113 -18.83 17.08 8.70
N TYR A 114 -17.72 16.37 8.85
CA TYR A 114 -16.38 16.93 8.92
C TYR A 114 -15.65 16.67 7.61
N GLY A 115 -15.53 17.70 6.76
CA GLY A 115 -14.88 17.54 5.47
C GLY A 115 -15.37 18.49 4.39
N ILE A 116 -14.94 18.20 3.18
CA ILE A 116 -15.12 19.00 1.97
C ILE A 116 -16.33 18.45 1.18
N ARG A 117 -17.21 19.35 0.75
CA ARG A 117 -18.36 19.03 -0.13
C ARG A 117 -18.05 19.57 -1.51
N ILE A 118 -18.03 18.69 -2.53
CA ILE A 118 -17.65 19.03 -3.90
C ILE A 118 -18.89 19.07 -4.79
N SER A 119 -19.13 20.20 -5.46
CA SER A 119 -20.06 20.31 -6.57
C SER A 119 -19.35 20.11 -7.91
N VAL A 120 -20.13 19.79 -8.95
CA VAL A 120 -19.63 19.76 -10.33
C VAL A 120 -20.38 20.81 -11.13
N GLU A 121 -19.64 21.77 -11.68
CA GLU A 121 -20.19 22.95 -12.37
C GLU A 121 -19.46 23.17 -13.69
N ASP A 122 -20.18 23.65 -14.69
CA ASP A 122 -19.62 24.09 -15.98
C ASP A 122 -20.32 25.38 -16.43
N ILE A 123 -19.91 26.47 -15.81
CA ILE A 123 -20.51 27.79 -16.00
C ILE A 123 -19.55 28.68 -16.81
N ALA A 124 -20.06 29.34 -17.83
CA ALA A 124 -19.26 30.26 -18.63
C ALA A 124 -18.69 31.40 -17.77
N GLY A 125 -17.35 31.56 -17.84
CA GLY A 125 -16.65 32.58 -17.06
C GLY A 125 -16.35 32.18 -15.61
N SER A 126 -16.82 31.01 -15.14
CA SER A 126 -16.49 30.47 -13.82
C SER A 126 -15.53 29.30 -13.94
N ALA A 127 -14.30 29.47 -13.47
CA ALA A 127 -13.31 28.39 -13.35
C ALA A 127 -13.64 27.46 -12.18
N PRO A 128 -13.16 26.22 -12.17
CA PRO A 128 -13.09 25.42 -10.96
C PRO A 128 -12.43 26.20 -9.82
N HIS A 129 -12.93 26.06 -8.61
CA HIS A 129 -12.47 26.86 -7.47
C HIS A 129 -12.86 26.28 -6.11
N THR A 130 -12.21 26.77 -5.05
CA THR A 130 -12.69 26.69 -3.68
C THR A 130 -13.13 28.07 -3.19
N TRP A 131 -14.26 28.15 -2.46
CA TRP A 131 -14.75 29.41 -1.91
C TRP A 131 -13.89 29.94 -0.77
N ASN A 132 -13.13 29.06 -0.12
CA ASN A 132 -12.27 29.42 1.00
C ASN A 132 -11.06 28.48 1.07
N LEU A 133 -10.18 28.71 2.05
CA LEU A 133 -9.03 27.87 2.31
C LEU A 133 -9.26 26.95 3.52
N GLY A 134 -8.70 25.74 3.44
CA GLY A 134 -8.58 24.80 4.55
C GLY A 134 -9.90 24.50 5.26
N ALA A 135 -9.85 24.43 6.58
CA ALA A 135 -11.00 24.07 7.42
C ALA A 135 -12.20 25.03 7.35
N ARG A 136 -12.07 26.20 6.68
CA ARG A 136 -13.23 27.03 6.37
C ARG A 136 -14.17 26.41 5.33
N LEU A 137 -13.71 25.35 4.65
CA LEU A 137 -14.55 24.55 3.74
C LEU A 137 -15.37 23.47 4.47
N ASN A 138 -15.19 23.34 5.79
CA ASN A 138 -15.83 22.27 6.56
C ASN A 138 -17.36 22.31 6.42
N ASN A 139 -17.93 21.23 5.87
CA ASN A 139 -19.36 21.05 5.61
C ASN A 139 -20.02 22.15 4.74
N ALA A 140 -19.22 22.97 4.06
CA ALA A 140 -19.74 24.01 3.17
C ALA A 140 -20.29 23.38 1.89
N ARG A 141 -21.60 23.53 1.62
CA ARG A 141 -22.21 23.06 0.37
C ARG A 141 -21.60 23.78 -0.82
N GLY A 142 -21.13 23.02 -1.82
CA GLY A 142 -20.40 23.59 -2.95
C GLY A 142 -19.12 24.32 -2.53
N GLY A 143 -18.55 23.98 -1.38
CA GLY A 143 -17.30 24.59 -0.90
C GLY A 143 -16.12 24.45 -1.86
N MET A 144 -16.16 23.41 -2.69
CA MET A 144 -15.30 23.23 -3.87
C MET A 144 -16.18 22.95 -5.08
N ALA A 145 -15.88 23.57 -6.22
CA ALA A 145 -16.50 23.32 -7.51
C ALA A 145 -15.46 22.80 -8.52
N LEU A 146 -15.71 21.63 -9.09
CA LEU A 146 -14.90 21.05 -10.16
C LEU A 146 -15.68 21.04 -11.48
N ASN A 147 -14.99 20.95 -12.62
CA ASN A 147 -15.60 20.85 -13.94
C ASN A 147 -15.28 19.48 -14.59
N PHE A 148 -16.32 18.78 -15.04
CA PHE A 148 -16.19 17.47 -15.67
C PHE A 148 -16.66 17.43 -17.13
N THR A 149 -17.23 18.53 -17.64
CA THR A 149 -17.75 18.60 -19.00
C THR A 149 -16.95 19.51 -19.92
N PHE A 150 -16.46 20.65 -19.42
CA PHE A 150 -15.68 21.63 -20.17
C PHE A 150 -16.39 22.19 -21.42
N ASN A 151 -17.72 22.28 -21.37
CA ASN A 151 -18.48 22.81 -22.50
C ASN A 151 -18.45 24.35 -22.53
N ASN A 152 -18.56 24.94 -21.35
CA ASN A 152 -18.69 26.40 -21.18
C ASN A 152 -17.40 27.04 -20.68
N TRP A 153 -16.60 26.32 -19.89
CA TRP A 153 -15.29 26.76 -19.42
C TRP A 153 -14.20 25.84 -19.96
N SER A 154 -13.15 26.44 -20.54
CA SER A 154 -11.99 25.74 -21.10
C SER A 154 -12.32 24.59 -22.07
N PRO A 155 -13.01 24.84 -23.21
CA PRO A 155 -13.40 23.79 -24.16
C PRO A 155 -12.23 22.97 -24.73
N SER A 156 -10.99 23.48 -24.66
CA SER A 156 -9.79 22.74 -25.04
C SER A 156 -9.53 21.48 -24.18
N CYS A 157 -10.17 21.38 -23.01
CA CYS A 157 -10.10 20.23 -22.14
C CYS A 157 -11.04 19.09 -22.55
N GLN A 158 -12.04 19.30 -23.42
CA GLN A 158 -12.98 18.26 -23.83
C GLN A 158 -12.31 17.01 -24.39
N GLY A 159 -11.28 17.19 -25.24
CA GLY A 159 -10.53 16.08 -25.84
C GLY A 159 -9.51 15.41 -24.92
N ARG A 160 -9.31 15.94 -23.69
CA ARG A 160 -8.31 15.45 -22.72
C ARG A 160 -8.80 15.63 -21.28
N LYS A 161 -10.01 15.24 -21.00
CA LYS A 161 -10.69 15.46 -19.72
C LYS A 161 -9.88 14.97 -18.52
N GLU A 162 -9.40 13.75 -18.55
CA GLU A 162 -8.59 13.20 -17.47
C GLU A 162 -7.38 14.09 -17.16
N TYR A 163 -6.64 14.50 -18.19
CA TYR A 163 -5.50 15.40 -18.07
C TYR A 163 -5.85 16.69 -17.34
N CYS A 164 -6.98 17.33 -17.71
CA CYS A 164 -7.41 18.58 -17.10
C CYS A 164 -7.96 18.37 -15.68
N ILE A 165 -8.81 17.37 -15.48
CA ILE A 165 -9.44 17.10 -14.19
C ILE A 165 -8.39 16.79 -13.12
N ARG A 166 -7.40 15.95 -13.42
CA ARG A 166 -6.33 15.61 -12.49
C ARG A 166 -5.54 16.84 -12.02
N ARG A 167 -5.21 17.76 -12.95
CA ARG A 167 -4.46 18.98 -12.63
C ARG A 167 -5.28 19.98 -11.81
N ILE A 168 -6.53 20.15 -12.19
CA ILE A 168 -7.46 21.00 -11.48
C ILE A 168 -7.67 20.45 -10.06
N ALA A 169 -7.99 19.17 -9.93
CA ALA A 169 -8.21 18.56 -8.62
C ALA A 169 -6.98 18.69 -7.70
N ALA A 170 -5.78 18.43 -8.19
CA ALA A 170 -4.57 18.60 -7.41
C ALA A 170 -4.37 20.06 -6.95
N HIS A 171 -4.67 21.05 -7.79
CA HIS A 171 -4.60 22.47 -7.43
C HIS A 171 -5.66 22.84 -6.39
N GLU A 172 -6.94 22.54 -6.65
CA GLU A 172 -8.05 22.92 -5.75
C GLU A 172 -7.93 22.26 -4.37
N PHE A 173 -7.40 21.04 -4.32
CA PHE A 173 -7.11 20.40 -3.03
C PHE A 173 -5.94 21.06 -2.29
N GLY A 174 -5.03 21.75 -2.97
CA GLY A 174 -4.07 22.64 -2.32
C GLY A 174 -4.77 23.76 -1.54
N HIS A 175 -5.76 24.39 -2.15
CA HIS A 175 -6.62 25.37 -1.44
C HIS A 175 -7.38 24.72 -0.30
N ALA A 176 -7.94 23.55 -0.53
CA ALA A 176 -8.66 22.81 0.51
C ALA A 176 -7.76 22.43 1.70
N LEU A 177 -6.46 22.36 1.52
CA LEU A 177 -5.48 22.15 2.59
C LEU A 177 -5.02 23.44 3.28
N GLY A 178 -5.48 24.61 2.83
CA GLY A 178 -5.13 25.89 3.43
C GLY A 178 -4.06 26.68 2.68
N PHE A 179 -3.69 26.25 1.45
CA PHE A 179 -2.63 26.90 0.67
C PHE A 179 -3.22 27.95 -0.28
N ALA A 180 -2.66 29.15 -0.21
CA ALA A 180 -3.02 30.27 -1.09
C ALA A 180 -2.17 30.21 -2.38
N HIS A 181 -2.56 31.04 -3.36
CA HIS A 181 -1.77 31.15 -4.58
C HIS A 181 -0.37 31.70 -4.31
N GLU A 182 0.63 31.09 -4.90
CA GLU A 182 2.03 31.48 -4.73
C GLU A 182 2.33 32.88 -5.29
N GLN A 183 1.67 33.30 -6.37
CA GLN A 183 1.79 34.67 -6.91
C GLN A 183 1.17 35.76 -6.02
N ASN A 184 0.42 35.39 -4.97
CA ASN A 184 -0.11 36.34 -3.99
C ASN A 184 0.93 36.75 -2.93
N ARG A 185 2.08 36.13 -2.88
CA ARG A 185 3.14 36.41 -1.89
C ARG A 185 3.69 37.82 -2.07
N LEU A 186 4.13 38.41 -0.96
CA LEU A 186 4.72 39.75 -0.96
C LEU A 186 6.08 39.82 -1.65
N ASP A 187 6.79 38.69 -1.77
CA ASP A 187 8.08 38.57 -2.43
C ASP A 187 7.99 38.04 -3.87
N THR A 188 6.80 38.03 -4.45
CA THR A 188 6.58 37.67 -5.85
C THR A 188 7.41 38.57 -6.78
N PRO A 189 8.30 38.00 -7.63
CA PRO A 189 9.14 38.79 -8.51
C PRO A 189 8.32 39.48 -9.61
N SER A 190 8.80 40.63 -10.06
CA SER A 190 8.13 41.41 -11.13
C SER A 190 8.06 40.69 -12.48
N SER A 191 8.77 39.57 -12.66
CA SER A 191 8.65 38.70 -13.82
C SER A 191 7.36 37.87 -13.82
N CYS A 192 6.72 37.69 -12.67
CA CYS A 192 5.38 37.12 -12.56
C CYS A 192 4.35 38.24 -12.75
N ILE A 193 3.66 38.23 -13.89
CA ILE A 193 2.70 39.26 -14.26
C ILE A 193 1.24 38.91 -13.90
N GLU A 194 1.04 37.70 -13.38
CA GLU A 194 -0.28 37.26 -12.95
C GLU A 194 -0.74 38.06 -11.72
N PRO A 195 -1.94 38.63 -11.73
CA PRO A 195 -2.44 39.38 -10.59
C PRO A 195 -2.69 38.47 -9.39
N ALA A 196 -2.63 39.03 -8.20
CA ALA A 196 -3.06 38.32 -7.00
C ALA A 196 -4.55 37.97 -7.10
N GLN A 197 -4.90 36.71 -6.77
CA GLN A 197 -6.26 36.19 -6.89
C GLN A 197 -6.59 35.30 -5.69
N GLY A 198 -7.89 35.23 -5.38
CA GLY A 198 -8.41 34.38 -4.31
C GLY A 198 -7.99 34.84 -2.92
N ASN A 199 -8.01 33.90 -1.98
CA ASN A 199 -7.70 34.19 -0.59
C ASN A 199 -6.20 34.36 -0.35
N GLN A 200 -5.87 35.23 0.63
CA GLN A 200 -4.49 35.50 1.01
C GLN A 200 -4.03 34.51 2.10
N GLY A 201 -2.75 34.18 2.09
CA GLY A 201 -2.10 33.49 3.19
C GLY A 201 -1.63 34.47 4.28
N ASP A 202 -1.17 33.92 5.39
CA ASP A 202 -0.54 34.63 6.50
C ASP A 202 0.89 34.14 6.79
N THR A 203 1.27 33.01 6.20
CA THR A 203 2.53 32.33 6.44
C THR A 203 3.23 32.05 5.13
N MET A 204 4.36 32.69 4.91
CA MET A 204 5.27 32.37 3.81
C MET A 204 6.29 31.33 4.28
N VAL A 205 6.44 30.28 3.49
CA VAL A 205 7.40 29.21 3.72
C VAL A 205 8.45 29.34 2.60
N GLY A 206 9.70 29.70 2.93
CA GLY A 206 10.81 29.90 2.01
C GLY A 206 10.70 30.96 0.93
N GLU A 207 11.52 30.80 -0.12
CA GLU A 207 11.52 31.71 -1.27
C GLU A 207 10.34 31.43 -2.18
N TRP A 208 9.95 32.42 -2.99
CA TRP A 208 8.94 32.26 -4.04
C TRP A 208 9.30 31.11 -5.01
N ASP A 209 8.33 30.25 -5.32
CA ASP A 209 8.53 29.06 -6.16
C ASP A 209 7.75 29.13 -7.47
N LEU A 210 8.48 29.31 -8.58
CA LEU A 210 7.88 29.26 -9.92
C LEU A 210 7.30 27.88 -10.26
N ALA A 211 7.81 26.80 -9.67
CA ALA A 211 7.40 25.43 -9.99
C ALA A 211 6.18 24.96 -9.17
N SER A 212 5.75 25.73 -8.17
CA SER A 212 4.62 25.35 -7.32
C SER A 212 3.35 25.10 -8.15
N ILE A 213 2.60 24.07 -7.76
CA ILE A 213 1.27 23.77 -8.33
C ILE A 213 0.28 24.90 -8.04
N MET A 214 0.52 25.71 -6.99
CA MET A 214 -0.28 26.84 -6.58
C MET A 214 0.12 28.16 -7.27
N ASN A 215 1.04 28.15 -8.25
CA ASN A 215 1.58 29.33 -8.90
C ASN A 215 1.07 29.48 -10.34
N TYR A 216 0.30 30.52 -10.61
CA TYR A 216 -0.18 30.80 -11.98
C TYR A 216 0.91 31.28 -12.94
N CYS A 217 2.03 31.80 -12.43
CA CYS A 217 3.20 32.09 -13.26
C CYS A 217 4.00 30.87 -13.67
N ASN A 218 3.64 29.67 -13.16
CA ASN A 218 4.26 28.42 -13.57
C ASN A 218 4.00 28.17 -15.08
N PRO A 219 5.05 28.04 -15.92
CA PRO A 219 4.88 27.78 -17.34
C PRO A 219 4.21 26.42 -17.63
N LYS A 220 4.17 25.54 -16.65
CA LYS A 220 3.41 24.28 -16.69
C LYS A 220 2.11 24.50 -15.92
N TRP A 221 1.01 24.57 -16.66
CA TRP A 221 -0.30 24.79 -16.08
C TRP A 221 -0.60 23.85 -14.89
N ASN A 222 -0.91 24.46 -13.73
CA ASN A 222 -1.09 23.76 -12.46
C ASN A 222 0.04 22.74 -12.18
N GLY A 223 1.31 23.15 -12.35
CA GLY A 223 2.48 22.32 -12.08
C GLY A 223 2.55 21.02 -12.88
N ASP A 224 1.81 20.90 -13.98
CA ASP A 224 1.59 19.64 -14.70
C ASP A 224 0.95 18.54 -13.83
N GLY A 225 0.18 18.94 -12.80
CA GLY A 225 -0.45 18.05 -11.83
C GLY A 225 0.53 17.39 -10.85
N LYS A 226 1.70 18.00 -10.65
CA LYS A 226 2.73 17.50 -9.73
C LYS A 226 3.10 18.56 -8.71
N LEU A 227 3.35 18.13 -7.49
CA LEU A 227 3.88 18.99 -6.45
C LEU A 227 5.34 19.33 -6.72
N SER A 228 5.71 20.57 -6.48
CA SER A 228 7.12 20.96 -6.39
C SER A 228 7.73 20.47 -5.07
N ALA A 229 9.06 20.55 -4.95
CA ALA A 229 9.72 20.28 -3.67
C ALA A 229 9.21 21.21 -2.56
N THR A 230 8.87 22.42 -2.90
CA THR A 230 8.30 23.45 -2.01
C THR A 230 6.89 23.10 -1.57
N ASP A 231 6.03 22.68 -2.48
CA ASP A 231 4.68 22.23 -2.13
C ASP A 231 4.74 21.06 -1.15
N ILE A 232 5.67 20.13 -1.37
CA ILE A 232 5.90 18.97 -0.49
C ILE A 232 6.36 19.42 0.89
N GLU A 233 7.35 20.31 0.96
CA GLU A 233 7.84 20.83 2.23
C GLU A 233 6.75 21.58 3.00
N MET A 234 5.96 22.39 2.30
CA MET A 234 4.85 23.13 2.88
C MET A 234 3.79 22.19 3.46
N VAL A 235 3.33 21.21 2.70
CA VAL A 235 2.31 20.28 3.20
C VAL A 235 2.83 19.43 4.35
N GLN A 236 4.09 19.02 4.33
CA GLN A 236 4.71 18.30 5.44
C GLN A 236 4.86 19.14 6.70
N ARG A 237 5.10 20.43 6.56
CA ARG A 237 5.20 21.36 7.69
C ARG A 237 3.90 21.45 8.48
N PHE A 238 2.75 21.45 7.80
CA PHE A 238 1.44 21.61 8.44
C PHE A 238 0.77 20.28 8.80
N TYR A 239 1.01 19.22 8.03
CA TYR A 239 0.33 17.92 8.18
C TYR A 239 1.27 16.77 8.54
N GLY A 240 2.58 17.04 8.64
CA GLY A 240 3.60 16.03 8.89
C GLY A 240 4.03 15.26 7.64
N PRO A 241 5.07 14.42 7.78
CA PRO A 241 5.56 13.57 6.69
C PRO A 241 4.53 12.50 6.32
N PRO A 242 4.67 11.88 5.13
CA PRO A 242 3.79 10.80 4.71
C PRO A 242 3.69 9.71 5.77
N ARG A 243 2.46 9.34 6.09
CA ARG A 243 2.18 8.19 6.95
C ARG A 243 1.96 6.99 6.04
N PRO A 244 2.59 5.87 6.32
CA PRO A 244 2.29 4.65 5.59
C PRO A 244 0.80 4.32 5.72
N LYS A 245 0.13 4.09 4.60
CA LYS A 245 -1.24 3.56 4.60
C LYS A 245 -1.17 2.07 4.89
N GLU A 246 -1.45 1.73 6.14
CA GLU A 246 -1.42 0.37 6.62
C GLU A 246 -2.80 -0.24 6.58
N THR A 247 -2.92 -1.39 5.93
CA THR A 247 -4.17 -2.13 5.81
C THR A 247 -3.93 -3.59 6.19
N ILE A 248 -4.80 -4.13 7.03
CA ILE A 248 -4.87 -5.57 7.27
C ILE A 248 -6.03 -6.14 6.45
N TYR A 249 -5.73 -7.11 5.61
CA TYR A 249 -6.72 -7.92 4.93
C TYR A 249 -6.89 -9.22 5.68
N THR A 250 -8.10 -9.53 6.10
CA THR A 250 -8.40 -10.80 6.73
C THR A 250 -9.33 -11.62 5.86
N LEU A 251 -9.06 -12.91 5.78
CA LEU A 251 -10.01 -13.86 5.21
C LEU A 251 -11.08 -14.14 6.27
N THR A 252 -12.28 -13.63 6.06
CA THR A 252 -13.41 -13.82 6.99
C THR A 252 -14.24 -15.04 6.66
N ARG A 253 -14.18 -15.51 5.41
CA ARG A 253 -14.80 -16.73 4.97
C ARG A 253 -13.94 -17.36 3.88
N ALA A 254 -13.48 -18.59 4.11
CA ALA A 254 -12.62 -19.31 3.17
C ALA A 254 -13.42 -20.13 2.14
N GLN A 255 -14.62 -20.60 2.50
CA GLN A 255 -15.51 -21.36 1.61
C GLN A 255 -16.48 -20.43 0.90
N ALA A 256 -17.03 -20.87 -0.22
CA ALA A 256 -17.96 -20.07 -1.00
C ALA A 256 -19.24 -19.69 -0.21
N PRO A 257 -19.72 -18.45 -0.29
CA PRO A 257 -19.07 -17.30 -0.91
C PRO A 257 -17.87 -16.81 -0.07
N ALA A 258 -16.68 -16.87 -0.65
CA ALA A 258 -15.45 -16.47 0.03
C ALA A 258 -15.38 -14.93 0.16
N GLN A 259 -14.92 -14.43 1.32
CA GLN A 259 -14.89 -13.00 1.60
C GLN A 259 -13.58 -12.59 2.26
N VAL A 260 -13.01 -11.50 1.76
CA VAL A 260 -11.87 -10.79 2.36
C VAL A 260 -12.35 -9.45 2.88
N THR A 261 -11.98 -9.12 4.11
CA THR A 261 -12.27 -7.82 4.72
C THR A 261 -10.98 -7.01 4.87
N ALA A 262 -10.99 -5.80 4.37
CA ALA A 262 -9.92 -4.83 4.51
C ALA A 262 -10.20 -3.94 5.73
N TYR A 263 -9.23 -3.84 6.65
CA TYR A 263 -9.29 -2.97 7.82
C TYR A 263 -8.17 -1.93 7.77
N ASP A 264 -8.48 -0.73 8.19
CA ASP A 264 -7.44 0.22 8.57
C ASP A 264 -6.67 -0.32 9.77
N PHE A 265 -5.35 -0.36 9.68
CA PHE A 265 -4.55 -0.94 10.75
C PHE A 265 -4.55 -0.08 12.03
N SER A 266 -4.61 1.24 11.89
CA SER A 266 -4.54 2.18 13.00
C SER A 266 -5.88 2.34 13.72
N THR A 267 -6.96 2.51 12.96
CA THR A 267 -8.32 2.72 13.50
C THR A 267 -9.08 1.41 13.71
N ARG A 268 -8.68 0.34 13.01
CA ARG A 268 -9.34 -0.97 12.96
C ARG A 268 -10.74 -0.94 12.36
N GLU A 269 -11.08 0.14 11.68
CA GLU A 269 -12.33 0.27 10.97
C GLU A 269 -12.32 -0.52 9.68
N VAL A 270 -13.48 -1.04 9.29
CA VAL A 270 -13.64 -1.73 8.01
C VAL A 270 -13.57 -0.72 6.87
N LYS A 271 -12.58 -0.87 6.00
CA LYS A 271 -12.46 -0.10 4.75
C LYS A 271 -13.31 -0.69 3.64
N ALA A 272 -13.33 -2.01 3.54
CA ALA A 272 -14.09 -2.72 2.51
C ALA A 272 -14.33 -4.18 2.89
N SER A 273 -15.43 -4.72 2.38
CA SER A 273 -15.69 -6.16 2.32
C SER A 273 -15.69 -6.58 0.86
N ILE A 274 -14.77 -7.47 0.50
CA ILE A 274 -14.50 -7.89 -0.87
C ILE A 274 -15.07 -9.30 -1.04
N ASP A 275 -16.14 -9.41 -1.79
CA ASP A 275 -16.73 -10.70 -2.14
C ASP A 275 -15.94 -11.33 -3.29
N LEU A 276 -15.44 -12.53 -3.05
CA LEU A 276 -14.67 -13.30 -4.02
C LEU A 276 -15.56 -14.26 -4.83
N SER A 277 -16.86 -14.28 -4.59
CA SER A 277 -17.85 -15.11 -5.29
C SER A 277 -18.15 -14.61 -6.70
N LEU A 278 -17.12 -14.36 -7.49
CA LEU A 278 -17.26 -13.82 -8.84
C LEU A 278 -17.93 -14.77 -9.82
N THR A 279 -17.99 -16.06 -9.49
CA THR A 279 -18.74 -17.10 -10.21
C THR A 279 -19.15 -18.19 -9.22
N GLU A 280 -20.21 -18.92 -9.49
CA GLU A 280 -20.77 -19.97 -8.61
C GLU A 280 -19.85 -21.18 -8.37
N ASP A 281 -18.65 -21.20 -8.96
CA ASP A 281 -17.80 -22.39 -9.06
C ASP A 281 -16.65 -22.46 -8.06
N TYR A 282 -16.38 -21.41 -7.25
CA TYR A 282 -15.28 -21.47 -6.29
C TYR A 282 -15.65 -22.25 -5.05
N LYS A 283 -14.76 -23.18 -4.66
CA LYS A 283 -14.93 -23.99 -3.46
C LYS A 283 -14.32 -23.34 -2.23
N GLN A 284 -13.11 -22.79 -2.38
CA GLN A 284 -12.38 -22.17 -1.26
C GLN A 284 -11.27 -21.22 -1.73
N VAL A 285 -10.79 -20.42 -0.78
CA VAL A 285 -9.56 -19.63 -0.89
C VAL A 285 -8.42 -20.46 -0.31
N ASP A 286 -7.34 -20.61 -1.08
CA ASP A 286 -6.15 -21.32 -0.61
C ASP A 286 -5.13 -20.43 0.06
N GLN A 287 -4.78 -19.33 -0.56
CA GLN A 287 -3.75 -18.41 -0.02
C GLN A 287 -4.00 -16.97 -0.43
N MET A 288 -3.54 -16.04 0.42
CA MET A 288 -3.46 -14.61 0.13
C MET A 288 -2.04 -14.11 0.37
N PHE A 289 -1.60 -13.12 -0.40
CA PHE A 289 -0.35 -12.39 -0.17
C PHE A 289 -0.38 -11.03 -0.87
N ALA A 290 0.44 -10.10 -0.39
CA ALA A 290 0.60 -8.80 -1.01
C ALA A 290 1.80 -8.77 -1.97
N SER A 291 1.71 -7.93 -3.00
CA SER A 291 2.89 -7.53 -3.77
C SER A 291 3.88 -6.78 -2.88
N ALA A 292 5.16 -6.79 -3.24
CA ALA A 292 6.22 -6.17 -2.46
C ALA A 292 6.02 -4.64 -2.27
N ASP A 293 5.39 -3.97 -3.25
CA ASP A 293 5.05 -2.56 -3.21
C ASP A 293 3.72 -2.26 -2.49
N GLY A 294 3.02 -3.29 -2.01
CA GLY A 294 1.74 -3.18 -1.32
C GLY A 294 0.56 -2.74 -2.20
N LYS A 295 0.73 -2.57 -3.51
CA LYS A 295 -0.34 -2.07 -4.39
C LYS A 295 -1.35 -3.14 -4.80
N ARG A 296 -0.99 -4.41 -4.65
CA ARG A 296 -1.84 -5.55 -5.05
C ARG A 296 -1.94 -6.55 -3.91
N LEU A 297 -3.13 -7.10 -3.74
CA LEU A 297 -3.38 -8.30 -2.95
C LEU A 297 -3.77 -9.41 -3.93
N HIS A 298 -3.05 -10.51 -3.87
CA HIS A 298 -3.29 -11.68 -4.70
C HIS A 298 -3.96 -12.77 -3.88
N VAL A 299 -4.99 -13.39 -4.44
CA VAL A 299 -5.78 -14.42 -3.77
C VAL A 299 -5.89 -15.63 -4.68
N LEU A 300 -5.48 -16.77 -4.17
CA LEU A 300 -5.58 -18.04 -4.90
C LEU A 300 -6.94 -18.68 -4.62
N LEU A 301 -7.71 -18.88 -5.67
CA LEU A 301 -9.07 -19.38 -5.62
C LEU A 301 -9.13 -20.79 -6.21
N GLU A 302 -9.55 -21.78 -5.41
CA GLU A 302 -9.77 -23.14 -5.89
C GLU A 302 -11.16 -23.26 -6.52
N ARG A 303 -11.22 -23.54 -7.80
CA ARG A 303 -12.45 -23.86 -8.55
C ARG A 303 -12.82 -25.33 -8.44
N SER A 304 -11.83 -26.17 -8.60
CA SER A 304 -11.92 -27.62 -8.49
C SER A 304 -10.57 -28.18 -8.09
N SER A 305 -10.49 -29.46 -7.76
CA SER A 305 -9.19 -30.13 -7.50
C SER A 305 -8.19 -30.04 -8.66
N THR A 306 -8.60 -29.51 -9.82
CA THR A 306 -7.77 -29.43 -11.03
C THR A 306 -7.71 -28.02 -11.63
N SER A 307 -8.42 -27.05 -11.07
CA SER A 307 -8.51 -25.70 -11.62
C SER A 307 -8.40 -24.65 -10.51
N ILE A 308 -7.43 -23.75 -10.65
CA ILE A 308 -7.15 -22.65 -9.73
C ILE A 308 -7.09 -21.36 -10.51
N ASP A 309 -7.66 -20.32 -9.93
CA ASP A 309 -7.56 -18.96 -10.43
C ASP A 309 -6.78 -18.07 -9.46
N LEU A 310 -6.11 -17.09 -10.00
CA LEU A 310 -5.50 -15.99 -9.26
C LEU A 310 -6.38 -14.75 -9.40
N ALA A 311 -6.99 -14.33 -8.31
CA ALA A 311 -7.65 -13.03 -8.23
C ALA A 311 -6.63 -11.97 -7.79
N THR A 312 -6.67 -10.81 -8.42
CA THR A 312 -5.86 -9.65 -8.05
C THR A 312 -6.79 -8.52 -7.63
N ILE A 313 -6.55 -8.02 -6.42
CA ILE A 313 -7.27 -6.91 -5.81
C ILE A 313 -6.34 -5.69 -5.81
N ASP A 314 -6.83 -4.56 -6.27
CA ASP A 314 -6.17 -3.27 -6.10
C ASP A 314 -6.34 -2.80 -4.65
N THR A 315 -5.24 -2.59 -3.94
CA THR A 315 -5.28 -2.23 -2.51
C THR A 315 -5.63 -0.76 -2.26
N ALA A 316 -5.61 0.08 -3.30
CA ALA A 316 -6.07 1.47 -3.20
C ALA A 316 -7.59 1.56 -3.19
N THR A 317 -8.22 0.80 -4.08
CA THR A 317 -9.67 0.82 -4.29
C THR A 317 -10.38 -0.31 -3.55
N ASN A 318 -9.64 -1.33 -3.07
CA ASN A 318 -10.17 -2.57 -2.49
C ASN A 318 -11.14 -3.28 -3.45
N THR A 319 -10.86 -3.24 -4.74
CA THR A 319 -11.67 -3.88 -5.78
C THR A 319 -10.90 -4.96 -6.51
N ILE A 320 -11.59 -6.00 -6.92
CA ILE A 320 -11.01 -7.02 -7.78
C ILE A 320 -10.82 -6.43 -9.17
N ILE A 321 -9.59 -6.33 -9.61
CA ILE A 321 -9.25 -5.79 -10.94
C ILE A 321 -9.06 -6.88 -11.98
N ARG A 322 -8.83 -8.11 -11.55
CA ARG A 322 -8.58 -9.23 -12.46
C ARG A 322 -8.75 -10.58 -11.79
N VAL A 323 -9.19 -11.56 -12.58
CA VAL A 323 -9.15 -12.98 -12.25
C VAL A 323 -8.59 -13.73 -13.44
N VAL A 324 -7.58 -14.55 -13.23
CA VAL A 324 -6.89 -15.31 -14.29
C VAL A 324 -6.84 -16.78 -13.94
N PRO A 325 -7.21 -17.67 -14.86
CA PRO A 325 -7.00 -19.09 -14.67
C PRO A 325 -5.49 -19.39 -14.71
N ILE A 326 -4.98 -20.00 -13.66
CA ILE A 326 -3.65 -20.59 -13.66
C ILE A 326 -3.83 -22.01 -14.23
N ALA A 327 -3.19 -22.27 -15.37
CA ALA A 327 -3.35 -23.45 -16.21
C ALA A 327 -3.51 -24.78 -15.45
N PRO A 328 -4.15 -25.80 -16.05
CA PRO A 328 -4.59 -27.01 -15.37
C PRO A 328 -3.45 -27.64 -14.60
N LEU A 329 -3.56 -27.62 -13.31
CA LEU A 329 -2.61 -28.18 -12.40
C LEU A 329 -2.88 -29.66 -12.29
N LEU A 330 -1.81 -30.42 -12.37
CA LEU A 330 -1.86 -31.89 -12.33
C LEU A 330 -2.58 -32.39 -11.09
N THR A 331 -3.49 -33.28 -11.31
CA THR A 331 -4.32 -34.01 -10.36
C THR A 331 -3.59 -34.45 -9.09
N THR A 332 -3.91 -33.91 -7.95
CA THR A 332 -4.09 -34.45 -6.59
C THR A 332 -3.87 -33.38 -5.51
N PHE A 333 -4.63 -33.45 -4.45
CA PHE A 333 -4.67 -32.62 -3.24
C PHE A 333 -3.33 -32.56 -2.48
N THR A 334 -2.36 -31.78 -2.93
CA THR A 334 -1.20 -31.41 -2.10
C THR A 334 -0.92 -29.95 -2.34
N GLY A 335 -0.97 -29.18 -1.27
CA GLY A 335 -1.00 -27.73 -1.21
C GLY A 335 -0.17 -26.99 -2.25
N TYR A 336 -0.76 -25.96 -2.79
CA TYR A 336 -0.06 -24.97 -3.59
C TYR A 336 0.70 -24.05 -2.66
N ASN A 337 1.90 -23.65 -3.07
CA ASN A 337 2.62 -22.57 -2.41
C ASN A 337 2.69 -21.37 -3.33
N LEU A 338 2.24 -20.24 -2.79
CA LEU A 338 2.25 -18.97 -3.46
C LEU A 338 3.37 -18.10 -2.88
N GLN A 339 4.23 -17.58 -3.72
CA GLN A 339 5.33 -16.74 -3.31
C GLN A 339 5.42 -15.53 -4.25
N PRO A 340 5.32 -14.29 -3.75
CA PRO A 340 5.58 -13.12 -4.57
C PRO A 340 7.05 -13.07 -4.98
N ALA A 341 7.33 -12.60 -6.18
CA ALA A 341 8.67 -12.16 -6.54
C ALA A 341 9.05 -10.95 -5.68
N TYR A 342 10.31 -10.81 -5.37
CA TYR A 342 10.77 -9.67 -4.55
C TYR A 342 10.75 -8.37 -5.34
N GLU A 343 11.01 -8.45 -6.65
CA GLU A 343 10.94 -7.32 -7.57
C GLU A 343 10.08 -7.66 -8.77
N GLY A 344 9.47 -6.64 -9.36
CA GLY A 344 8.61 -6.77 -10.53
C GLY A 344 7.21 -7.31 -10.20
N ASN A 345 6.42 -7.42 -11.24
CA ASN A 345 5.00 -7.77 -11.17
C ASN A 345 4.79 -9.28 -11.39
N GLN A 346 5.52 -10.11 -10.64
CA GLN A 346 5.46 -11.56 -10.81
C GLN A 346 5.10 -12.27 -9.53
N VAL A 347 4.41 -13.39 -9.69
CA VAL A 347 4.12 -14.35 -8.63
C VAL A 347 4.50 -15.75 -9.07
N TYR A 348 5.02 -16.51 -8.13
CA TYR A 348 5.40 -17.91 -8.31
C TYR A 348 4.35 -18.81 -7.65
N VAL A 349 3.69 -19.62 -8.47
CA VAL A 349 2.73 -20.63 -7.99
C VAL A 349 3.38 -21.99 -8.14
N SER A 350 3.73 -22.62 -7.03
CA SER A 350 4.43 -23.90 -7.05
C SER A 350 3.52 -25.06 -6.66
N ASN A 351 3.66 -26.18 -7.39
CA ASN A 351 2.97 -27.42 -7.10
C ASN A 351 3.80 -28.61 -7.61
N LYS A 352 3.92 -29.66 -6.82
CA LYS A 352 4.70 -30.86 -7.14
C LYS A 352 6.11 -30.51 -7.64
N ASN A 353 6.40 -30.71 -8.91
CA ASN A 353 7.68 -30.38 -9.53
C ASN A 353 7.63 -29.16 -10.46
N ARG A 354 6.56 -28.34 -10.38
CA ARG A 354 6.36 -27.19 -11.28
C ARG A 354 6.25 -25.90 -10.48
N ILE A 355 6.83 -24.84 -11.01
CA ILE A 355 6.65 -23.46 -10.59
C ILE A 355 6.12 -22.69 -11.79
N SER A 356 4.88 -22.18 -11.70
CA SER A 356 4.28 -21.30 -12.70
C SER A 356 4.62 -19.86 -12.38
N VAL A 357 5.20 -19.14 -13.33
CA VAL A 357 5.51 -17.71 -13.21
C VAL A 357 4.37 -16.94 -13.88
N VAL A 358 3.65 -16.17 -13.09
CA VAL A 358 2.51 -15.37 -13.54
C VAL A 358 2.86 -13.90 -13.43
N ASP A 359 2.63 -13.14 -14.51
CA ASP A 359 2.70 -11.68 -14.49
C ASP A 359 1.43 -11.12 -13.85
N THR A 360 1.55 -10.35 -12.80
CA THR A 360 0.41 -9.86 -12.02
C THR A 360 -0.30 -8.68 -12.67
N ASP A 361 0.33 -7.96 -13.58
CA ASP A 361 -0.28 -6.84 -14.30
C ASP A 361 -1.11 -7.32 -15.49
N SER A 362 -0.54 -8.19 -16.31
CA SER A 362 -1.25 -8.79 -17.44
C SER A 362 -2.13 -9.97 -17.02
N GLY A 363 -1.78 -10.62 -15.89
CA GLY A 363 -2.39 -11.87 -15.46
C GLY A 363 -2.01 -13.07 -16.34
N GLN A 364 -1.00 -12.93 -17.17
CA GLN A 364 -0.60 -14.00 -18.09
C GLN A 364 0.39 -14.96 -17.43
N LEU A 365 0.21 -16.23 -17.70
CA LEU A 365 1.24 -17.23 -17.43
C LEU A 365 2.44 -16.97 -18.35
N MET A 366 3.53 -16.48 -17.77
CA MET A 366 4.75 -16.18 -18.53
C MET A 366 5.50 -17.44 -18.92
N LYS A 367 5.68 -18.33 -17.96
CA LYS A 367 6.39 -19.61 -18.16
C LYS A 367 6.13 -20.59 -17.03
N ASN A 368 6.46 -21.85 -17.30
CA ASN A 368 6.57 -22.90 -16.30
C ASN A 368 8.04 -23.32 -16.13
N ILE A 369 8.49 -23.34 -14.88
CA ILE A 369 9.76 -23.96 -14.49
C ILE A 369 9.40 -25.36 -14.00
N VAL A 370 9.88 -26.37 -14.71
CA VAL A 370 9.59 -27.78 -14.39
C VAL A 370 10.86 -28.44 -13.91
N LEU A 371 10.85 -28.91 -12.66
CA LEU A 371 11.96 -29.68 -12.11
C LEU A 371 11.99 -31.08 -12.74
N PRO A 372 13.16 -31.72 -12.83
CA PRO A 372 13.29 -33.06 -13.35
C PRO A 372 12.38 -34.08 -12.68
N GLU A 373 12.14 -35.19 -13.32
CA GLU A 373 11.36 -36.30 -12.77
C GLU A 373 11.95 -36.78 -11.44
N GLY A 374 11.08 -37.08 -10.48
CA GLY A 374 11.45 -37.51 -9.14
C GLY A 374 11.69 -36.38 -8.14
N TYR A 375 11.69 -35.13 -8.57
CA TYR A 375 11.67 -33.98 -7.66
C TYR A 375 10.25 -33.64 -7.22
N SER A 376 10.11 -33.20 -5.97
CA SER A 376 8.84 -32.68 -5.43
C SER A 376 9.12 -31.46 -4.55
N LEU A 377 8.51 -30.34 -4.92
CA LEU A 377 8.60 -29.09 -4.16
C LEU A 377 7.89 -29.24 -2.81
N ILE A 378 8.54 -28.79 -1.75
CA ILE A 378 7.98 -28.69 -0.40
C ILE A 378 7.61 -27.25 -0.11
N LYS A 379 8.56 -26.33 -0.33
CA LYS A 379 8.37 -24.89 -0.12
C LYS A 379 9.27 -24.10 -1.05
N VAL A 380 8.81 -22.92 -1.43
CA VAL A 380 9.62 -21.92 -2.18
C VAL A 380 9.79 -20.66 -1.35
N ALA A 381 10.91 -19.98 -1.57
CA ALA A 381 11.23 -18.69 -0.97
C ALA A 381 11.93 -17.80 -2.00
N THR A 382 11.84 -16.51 -1.82
CA THR A 382 12.54 -15.47 -2.58
C THR A 382 13.41 -14.64 -1.64
N ALA A 383 14.42 -13.97 -2.17
CA ALA A 383 15.31 -13.10 -1.41
C ALA A 383 15.36 -11.71 -2.06
N LYS A 384 15.51 -10.68 -1.22
CA LYS A 384 15.49 -9.28 -1.67
C LYS A 384 16.63 -8.98 -2.65
N ASP A 385 17.84 -9.37 -2.28
CA ASP A 385 19.04 -9.01 -3.03
C ASP A 385 19.39 -10.04 -4.13
N ASP A 386 18.48 -11.00 -4.41
CA ASP A 386 18.60 -11.98 -5.50
C ASP A 386 17.25 -12.20 -6.19
N ALA A 387 16.71 -11.11 -6.76
CA ALA A 387 15.39 -11.08 -7.37
C ALA A 387 15.23 -12.05 -8.57
N ASN A 388 16.33 -12.47 -9.18
CA ASN A 388 16.35 -13.38 -10.32
C ASN A 388 16.40 -14.87 -9.91
N SER A 389 16.30 -15.18 -8.65
CA SER A 389 16.35 -16.56 -8.16
C SER A 389 15.15 -16.93 -7.29
N ILE A 390 14.77 -18.19 -7.40
CA ILE A 390 13.86 -18.88 -6.49
C ILE A 390 14.66 -19.91 -5.72
N TYR A 391 14.46 -19.94 -4.42
CA TYR A 391 15.00 -20.97 -3.55
C TYR A 391 13.91 -21.99 -3.22
N ALA A 392 14.17 -23.26 -3.48
CA ALA A 392 13.16 -24.29 -3.33
C ALA A 392 13.67 -25.44 -2.44
N LEU A 393 12.98 -25.69 -1.33
CA LEU A 393 13.15 -26.91 -0.57
C LEU A 393 12.41 -28.03 -1.30
N THR A 394 13.11 -29.14 -1.60
CA THR A 394 12.59 -30.23 -2.43
C THR A 394 12.94 -31.58 -1.88
N ASN A 395 12.06 -32.57 -2.11
CA ASN A 395 12.47 -33.96 -2.18
C ASN A 395 13.14 -34.22 -3.54
N ALA A 396 14.22 -34.92 -3.56
CA ALA A 396 14.96 -35.34 -4.74
C ALA A 396 14.98 -36.87 -4.89
N PRO A 397 15.31 -37.39 -6.08
CA PRO A 397 15.41 -38.85 -6.31
C PRO A 397 16.30 -39.55 -5.27
N GLY A 398 15.89 -40.74 -4.84
CA GLY A 398 16.61 -41.52 -3.84
C GLY A 398 16.41 -41.03 -2.40
N THR A 399 15.28 -40.42 -2.10
CA THR A 399 14.87 -39.96 -0.75
C THR A 399 15.81 -38.92 -0.12
N LYS A 400 16.38 -38.04 -0.94
CA LYS A 400 17.26 -36.96 -0.49
C LYS A 400 16.49 -35.64 -0.43
N LEU A 401 16.80 -34.85 0.60
CA LEU A 401 16.31 -33.47 0.69
C LEU A 401 17.35 -32.52 0.14
N GLN A 402 16.92 -31.57 -0.66
CA GLN A 402 17.78 -30.56 -1.26
C GLN A 402 17.12 -29.17 -1.20
N ILE A 403 17.95 -28.16 -1.05
CA ILE A 403 17.59 -26.78 -1.36
C ILE A 403 18.16 -26.48 -2.76
N LEU A 404 17.32 -26.05 -3.66
CA LEU A 404 17.70 -25.65 -5.02
C LEU A 404 17.70 -24.12 -5.11
N ARG A 405 18.73 -23.56 -5.73
CA ARG A 405 18.70 -22.23 -6.30
C ARG A 405 18.33 -22.37 -7.76
N ILE A 406 17.23 -21.77 -8.17
CA ILE A 406 16.66 -21.84 -9.51
C ILE A 406 16.75 -20.46 -10.12
N ASP A 407 17.44 -20.34 -11.25
CA ASP A 407 17.46 -19.10 -12.02
C ASP A 407 16.14 -18.93 -12.79
N THR A 408 15.46 -17.81 -12.53
CA THR A 408 14.14 -17.56 -13.09
C THR A 408 14.20 -17.21 -14.58
N ALA A 409 15.29 -16.61 -15.09
CA ALA A 409 15.42 -16.24 -16.48
C ALA A 409 15.60 -17.46 -17.37
N SER A 410 16.57 -18.31 -17.04
CA SER A 410 16.87 -19.55 -17.78
C SER A 410 15.94 -20.71 -17.45
N ALA A 411 15.11 -20.58 -16.40
CA ALA A 411 14.24 -21.63 -15.89
C ALA A 411 15.01 -22.93 -15.52
N SER A 412 16.23 -22.79 -15.01
CA SER A 412 17.13 -23.92 -14.73
C SER A 412 17.62 -23.92 -13.29
N ILE A 413 18.02 -25.09 -12.81
CA ILE A 413 18.67 -25.25 -11.50
C ILE A 413 20.08 -24.70 -11.59
N ALA A 414 20.33 -23.56 -10.96
CA ALA A 414 21.66 -22.94 -10.92
C ALA A 414 22.57 -23.64 -9.89
N ARG A 415 22.02 -24.12 -8.77
CA ARG A 415 22.77 -24.84 -7.74
C ARG A 415 21.84 -25.73 -6.91
N ALA A 416 22.36 -26.85 -6.45
CA ALA A 416 21.69 -27.77 -5.54
C ALA A 416 22.54 -27.97 -4.28
N TYR A 417 21.87 -27.90 -3.12
CA TYR A 417 22.49 -28.09 -1.80
C TYR A 417 21.83 -29.29 -1.12
N PRO A 418 22.55 -30.43 -0.95
CA PRO A 418 22.04 -31.54 -0.17
C PRO A 418 21.88 -31.12 1.30
N VAL A 419 20.70 -31.27 1.89
CA VAL A 419 20.43 -30.83 3.27
C VAL A 419 20.01 -31.96 4.21
N GLY A 420 19.91 -33.19 3.72
CA GLY A 420 19.57 -34.34 4.54
C GLY A 420 19.05 -35.54 3.77
N SER A 421 18.58 -36.53 4.51
CA SER A 421 17.86 -37.68 3.97
C SER A 421 16.38 -37.58 4.32
N ALA A 422 15.49 -38.22 3.58
CA ALA A 422 14.04 -38.21 3.84
C ALA A 422 13.64 -38.88 5.17
N SER A 423 14.57 -39.53 5.86
CA SER A 423 14.37 -40.01 7.23
C SER A 423 14.48 -38.88 8.27
N SER A 424 15.13 -37.76 7.94
CA SER A 424 15.04 -36.53 8.71
C SER A 424 13.83 -35.77 8.22
N THR A 425 12.79 -35.65 9.03
CA THR A 425 11.57 -34.94 8.68
C THR A 425 11.86 -33.44 8.67
N ILE A 426 12.37 -32.92 7.55
CA ILE A 426 12.33 -31.48 7.33
C ILE A 426 10.88 -31.18 6.95
N ARG A 427 10.20 -30.43 7.77
CA ARG A 427 8.88 -29.89 7.45
C ARG A 427 9.07 -28.65 6.58
N ASP A 428 7.98 -28.11 6.08
CA ASP A 428 7.87 -26.90 5.25
C ASP A 428 8.44 -25.61 5.87
N GLN A 429 9.28 -25.75 6.92
CA GLN A 429 9.91 -24.64 7.63
C GLN A 429 11.29 -24.33 7.04
N PHE A 430 11.26 -23.42 6.08
CA PHE A 430 12.40 -22.98 5.32
C PHE A 430 12.33 -21.47 5.08
N ALA A 431 13.44 -20.77 5.27
CA ALA A 431 13.56 -19.34 5.04
C ALA A 431 14.94 -19.00 4.45
N VAL A 432 15.01 -17.97 3.62
CA VAL A 432 16.23 -17.42 3.06
C VAL A 432 16.41 -15.99 3.58
N THR A 433 17.66 -15.61 3.88
CA THR A 433 17.98 -14.24 4.31
C THR A 433 17.72 -13.23 3.18
N PRO A 434 17.38 -11.96 3.51
CA PRO A 434 17.21 -10.92 2.51
C PRO A 434 18.37 -10.77 1.53
N ASP A 435 19.63 -10.94 2.00
CA ASP A 435 20.85 -10.85 1.19
C ASP A 435 21.17 -12.12 0.39
N ALA A 436 20.31 -13.14 0.45
CA ALA A 436 20.47 -14.42 -0.25
C ALA A 436 21.77 -15.18 0.09
N LYS A 437 22.44 -14.87 1.21
CA LYS A 437 23.69 -15.55 1.58
C LYS A 437 23.47 -16.77 2.43
N LYS A 438 22.34 -16.83 3.13
CA LYS A 438 22.03 -17.92 4.06
C LYS A 438 20.60 -18.41 3.88
N ALA A 439 20.43 -19.70 4.15
CA ALA A 439 19.12 -20.31 4.30
C ALA A 439 19.04 -21.01 5.66
N TYR A 440 17.85 -21.02 6.22
CA TYR A 440 17.56 -21.66 7.50
C TYR A 440 16.47 -22.70 7.31
N PHE A 441 16.59 -23.81 7.99
CA PHE A 441 15.56 -24.84 8.00
C PHE A 441 15.55 -25.60 9.33
N LEU A 442 14.41 -26.21 9.60
CA LEU A 442 14.19 -27.00 10.79
C LEU A 442 14.22 -28.47 10.43
N SER A 443 15.08 -29.22 11.08
CA SER A 443 15.20 -30.67 10.94
C SER A 443 14.80 -31.39 12.22
N PHE A 444 14.18 -32.55 12.09
CA PHE A 444 13.73 -33.39 13.21
C PHE A 444 14.21 -34.81 13.04
N THR A 445 14.60 -35.43 14.13
CA THR A 445 15.07 -36.85 14.13
C THR A 445 13.91 -37.84 13.98
N SER A 446 12.70 -37.44 14.39
CA SER A 446 11.46 -38.22 14.22
C SER A 446 10.26 -37.31 14.31
N TYR A 447 9.04 -37.82 14.04
CA TYR A 447 7.79 -37.07 14.14
C TYR A 447 7.52 -36.52 15.56
N THR A 448 8.10 -37.16 16.58
CA THR A 448 7.96 -36.78 18.01
C THR A 448 9.32 -36.49 18.67
N GLY A 449 10.41 -36.44 17.90
CA GLY A 449 11.76 -36.29 18.43
C GLY A 449 12.27 -34.86 18.42
N ASP A 450 13.48 -34.75 18.96
CA ASP A 450 14.20 -33.48 19.01
C ASP A 450 14.44 -32.89 17.62
N GLY A 451 14.31 -31.58 17.53
CA GLY A 451 14.58 -30.82 16.34
C GLY A 451 15.86 -30.00 16.42
N SER A 452 16.34 -29.54 15.32
CA SER A 452 17.43 -28.57 15.26
C SER A 452 17.14 -27.47 14.24
N LEU A 453 17.58 -26.25 14.57
CA LEU A 453 17.65 -25.12 13.65
C LEU A 453 19.01 -25.18 12.96
N THR A 454 19.01 -25.32 11.64
CA THR A 454 20.22 -25.44 10.84
C THR A 454 20.36 -24.27 9.88
N GLU A 455 21.58 -23.73 9.80
CA GLU A 455 21.99 -22.74 8.81
C GLU A 455 22.71 -23.44 7.65
N LEU A 456 22.36 -23.06 6.44
CA LEU A 456 23.09 -23.36 5.21
C LEU A 456 23.70 -22.05 4.68
N ASP A 457 25.00 -22.00 4.52
CA ASP A 457 25.67 -20.94 3.78
C ASP A 457 25.50 -21.20 2.27
N LEU A 458 24.76 -20.33 1.61
CA LEU A 458 24.44 -20.46 0.18
C LEU A 458 25.63 -20.17 -0.75
N THR A 459 26.70 -19.57 -0.22
CA THR A 459 27.92 -19.31 -0.98
C THR A 459 28.83 -20.53 -0.97
N SER A 460 29.14 -21.06 0.20
CA SER A 460 30.05 -22.23 0.36
C SER A 460 29.34 -23.57 0.22
N GLY A 461 28.09 -23.67 0.62
CA GLY A 461 27.31 -24.89 0.77
C GLY A 461 27.52 -25.57 2.13
N ASN A 462 28.23 -24.92 3.04
CA ASN A 462 28.48 -25.47 4.39
C ASN A 462 27.22 -25.32 5.26
N MET A 463 27.03 -26.32 6.13
CA MET A 463 25.91 -26.32 7.09
C MET A 463 26.45 -26.31 8.51
N ARG A 464 25.72 -25.65 9.42
CA ARG A 464 25.94 -25.73 10.86
C ARG A 464 24.63 -25.75 11.62
N VAL A 465 24.58 -26.53 12.68
CA VAL A 465 23.48 -26.49 13.63
C VAL A 465 23.65 -25.26 14.51
N LEU A 466 22.62 -24.42 14.55
CA LEU A 466 22.60 -23.19 15.36
C LEU A 466 22.04 -23.44 16.75
N ALA A 467 21.03 -24.29 16.84
CA ALA A 467 20.36 -24.58 18.09
C ALA A 467 19.67 -25.92 18.05
N ASP A 468 19.79 -26.64 19.15
CA ASP A 468 18.97 -27.81 19.42
C ASP A 468 17.60 -27.36 19.96
N LEU A 469 16.55 -28.01 19.52
CA LEU A 469 15.16 -27.71 19.87
C LEU A 469 14.51 -28.97 20.45
N PRO A 470 14.88 -29.34 21.69
CA PRO A 470 14.39 -30.57 22.32
C PRO A 470 12.85 -30.48 22.49
N GLU A 471 12.17 -31.56 22.14
CA GLU A 471 10.74 -31.76 22.31
C GLU A 471 9.83 -30.71 21.62
N LYS A 472 10.34 -29.95 20.65
CA LYS A 472 9.64 -28.85 20.05
C LYS A 472 9.40 -29.02 18.56
N LYS A 473 8.22 -28.69 18.11
CA LYS A 473 7.80 -28.77 16.69
C LYS A 473 7.49 -27.38 16.15
N PRO A 474 8.50 -26.57 15.82
CA PRO A 474 8.22 -25.24 15.29
C PRO A 474 7.33 -25.31 14.05
N LYS A 475 6.28 -24.50 14.05
CA LYS A 475 5.29 -24.43 12.95
C LYS A 475 5.63 -23.40 11.90
N PHE A 476 6.44 -22.41 12.22
CA PHE A 476 6.87 -21.40 11.28
C PHE A 476 8.34 -21.05 11.47
N LEU A 477 8.93 -20.55 10.40
CA LEU A 477 10.29 -20.04 10.36
C LEU A 477 10.31 -18.86 9.40
N ALA A 478 10.86 -17.74 9.84
CA ALA A 478 11.04 -16.56 9.01
C ALA A 478 12.39 -15.91 9.29
N ALA A 479 13.16 -15.62 8.24
CA ALA A 479 14.33 -14.76 8.33
C ALA A 479 13.85 -13.30 8.22
N ILE A 480 13.86 -12.56 9.32
CA ILE A 480 13.39 -11.17 9.38
C ILE A 480 14.50 -10.17 9.07
N SER A 481 15.74 -10.60 9.16
CA SER A 481 16.93 -9.87 8.71
C SER A 481 18.05 -10.87 8.37
N ASN A 482 19.21 -10.35 7.96
CA ASN A 482 20.38 -11.20 7.72
C ASN A 482 20.96 -11.83 9.00
N GLN A 483 20.51 -11.38 10.17
CA GLN A 483 21.03 -11.80 11.48
C GLN A 483 19.95 -12.32 12.42
N GLN A 484 18.67 -12.15 12.10
CA GLN A 484 17.59 -12.48 13.01
C GLN A 484 16.56 -13.42 12.37
N ILE A 485 16.18 -14.41 13.11
CA ILE A 485 15.21 -15.43 12.71
C ILE A 485 14.09 -15.47 13.75
N LEU A 486 12.86 -15.52 13.26
CA LEU A 486 11.69 -15.83 14.06
C LEU A 486 11.28 -17.28 13.84
N PHE A 487 11.02 -18.00 14.90
CA PHE A 487 10.34 -19.28 14.83
C PHE A 487 9.38 -19.45 16.02
N GLY A 488 8.37 -20.26 15.83
CA GLY A 488 7.37 -20.54 16.86
C GLY A 488 7.21 -22.02 17.10
N ASP A 489 6.89 -22.35 18.32
CA ASP A 489 6.68 -23.72 18.77
C ASP A 489 5.19 -24.10 18.71
N ASP A 490 4.91 -25.34 18.29
CA ASP A 490 3.57 -25.94 18.35
C ASP A 490 3.52 -26.94 19.49
N ASN A 491 3.22 -26.47 20.65
CA ASN A 491 2.97 -27.35 21.77
C ASN A 491 1.47 -27.58 21.90
N TYR A 492 0.99 -28.76 21.51
CA TYR A 492 -0.43 -29.14 21.63
C TYR A 492 -0.94 -29.14 23.08
N THR A 493 -0.04 -29.17 24.06
CA THR A 493 -0.38 -29.34 25.49
C THR A 493 0.11 -28.24 26.40
N GLY A 494 0.78 -27.21 25.86
CA GLY A 494 1.37 -26.13 26.66
C GLY A 494 1.56 -24.82 25.90
N PRO A 495 2.19 -23.83 26.53
CA PRO A 495 2.44 -22.54 25.89
C PRO A 495 3.42 -22.68 24.71
N SER A 496 3.08 -22.05 23.60
CA SER A 496 3.87 -22.00 22.37
C SER A 496 4.56 -20.64 22.25
N PRO A 497 5.85 -20.52 22.59
CA PRO A 497 6.53 -19.23 22.50
C PRO A 497 6.85 -18.86 21.05
N ILE A 498 6.82 -17.57 20.75
CA ILE A 498 7.50 -16.99 19.60
C ILE A 498 8.90 -16.64 20.04
N ILE A 499 9.89 -17.18 19.34
CA ILE A 499 11.31 -17.01 19.67
C ILE A 499 11.97 -16.17 18.58
N LEU A 500 12.60 -15.09 19.01
CA LEU A 500 13.56 -14.34 18.23
C LEU A 500 14.95 -14.88 18.51
N TYR A 501 15.64 -15.34 17.47
CA TYR A 501 16.99 -15.87 17.54
C TYR A 501 17.94 -14.96 16.77
N ASP A 502 18.95 -14.45 17.45
CA ASP A 502 20.06 -13.73 16.84
C ASP A 502 21.17 -14.71 16.47
N VAL A 503 21.44 -14.86 15.17
CA VAL A 503 22.38 -15.87 14.65
C VAL A 503 23.85 -15.50 14.89
N THR A 504 24.14 -14.23 15.23
CA THR A 504 25.49 -13.77 15.50
C THR A 504 25.89 -14.04 16.94
N SER A 505 25.02 -13.70 17.88
CA SER A 505 25.26 -13.87 19.31
C SER A 505 24.82 -15.24 19.84
N GLY A 506 23.95 -15.93 19.11
CA GLY A 506 23.29 -17.16 19.58
C GLY A 506 22.19 -16.93 20.61
N ASN A 507 21.83 -15.68 20.87
CA ASN A 507 20.83 -15.33 21.87
C ASN A 507 19.42 -15.70 21.41
N LYS A 508 18.67 -16.31 22.34
CA LYS A 508 17.24 -16.62 22.17
C LYS A 508 16.42 -15.70 23.08
N THR A 509 15.53 -14.95 22.48
CA THR A 509 14.57 -14.09 23.21
C THR A 509 13.17 -14.66 23.02
N SER A 510 12.53 -15.10 24.11
CA SER A 510 11.11 -15.46 24.07
C SER A 510 10.29 -14.19 24.07
N LEU A 511 9.62 -13.91 22.95
CA LEU A 511 8.82 -12.71 22.78
C LEU A 511 7.43 -12.83 23.42
N MET A 512 6.95 -14.05 23.57
CA MET A 512 5.65 -14.33 24.17
C MET A 512 5.66 -15.72 24.77
N ALA A 513 5.30 -15.82 26.05
CA ALA A 513 4.87 -17.07 26.66
C ALA A 513 3.34 -17.14 26.52
N ALA A 514 2.82 -17.81 25.50
CA ALA A 514 1.38 -17.79 25.30
C ALA A 514 0.82 -19.11 24.79
N SER A 515 -0.38 -19.35 25.25
CA SER A 515 -1.26 -20.42 24.83
C SER A 515 -1.58 -20.33 23.33
N ASN A 516 -1.39 -21.43 22.62
CA ASN A 516 -2.06 -21.77 21.36
C ASN A 516 -1.84 -20.81 20.19
N LEU A 517 -0.65 -20.83 19.58
CA LEU A 517 -0.41 -20.23 18.28
C LEU A 517 -0.95 -21.12 17.16
N LEU A 518 -1.66 -20.52 16.23
CA LEU A 518 -1.93 -21.10 14.93
C LEU A 518 -0.84 -20.72 13.95
N GLY A 519 -0.60 -21.58 12.99
CA GLY A 519 0.54 -21.63 12.12
C GLY A 519 0.82 -20.47 11.17
N TYR A 520 0.25 -19.27 11.36
CA TYR A 520 0.53 -18.13 10.49
C TYR A 520 1.06 -16.93 11.29
N LEU A 521 2.14 -16.36 10.77
CA LEU A 521 2.79 -15.20 11.34
C LEU A 521 3.34 -14.34 10.21
N GLN A 522 3.20 -13.02 10.35
CA GLN A 522 3.81 -12.03 9.46
C GLN A 522 4.62 -11.03 10.28
N TYR A 523 5.85 -10.78 9.85
CA TYR A 523 6.69 -9.72 10.42
C TYR A 523 6.53 -8.44 9.61
N GLU A 524 6.32 -7.32 10.31
CA GLU A 524 6.27 -5.99 9.73
C GLU A 524 7.59 -5.25 10.07
N PRO A 525 8.48 -5.03 9.07
CA PRO A 525 9.85 -4.59 9.35
C PRO A 525 9.99 -3.14 9.81
N ARG A 526 9.04 -2.25 9.48
CA ARG A 526 9.12 -0.83 9.85
C ARG A 526 8.81 -0.60 11.32
N THR A 527 7.72 -1.19 11.79
CA THR A 527 7.34 -1.13 13.20
C THR A 527 7.99 -2.22 14.04
N LYS A 528 8.70 -3.15 13.40
CA LYS A 528 9.26 -4.36 14.00
C LYS A 528 8.21 -5.19 14.73
N SER A 529 6.96 -5.09 14.29
CA SER A 529 5.83 -5.79 14.87
C SER A 529 5.67 -7.18 14.27
N ILE A 530 5.16 -8.09 15.07
CA ILE A 530 4.84 -9.44 14.65
C ILE A 530 3.34 -9.60 14.73
N LEU A 531 2.71 -9.86 13.58
CA LEU A 531 1.31 -10.16 13.48
C LEU A 531 1.10 -11.67 13.49
N PHE A 532 0.15 -12.16 14.24
CA PHE A 532 -0.14 -13.58 14.35
C PHE A 532 -1.61 -13.83 14.66
N GLU A 533 -2.09 -14.99 14.26
CA GLU A 533 -3.44 -15.43 14.61
C GLU A 533 -3.42 -16.19 15.92
N ARG A 534 -4.38 -15.88 16.80
CA ARG A 534 -4.54 -16.53 18.10
C ARG A 534 -5.57 -17.66 17.99
N ASN A 535 -5.18 -18.87 18.39
CA ASN A 535 -6.08 -20.02 18.41
C ASN A 535 -7.26 -19.81 19.37
N GLY A 536 -8.43 -20.22 18.92
CA GLY A 536 -9.68 -20.19 19.73
C GLY A 536 -10.42 -18.86 19.74
N THR A 537 -9.79 -17.74 19.36
CA THR A 537 -10.47 -16.44 19.23
C THR A 537 -10.69 -16.02 17.79
N TRP A 538 -9.98 -16.66 16.86
CA TRP A 538 -10.02 -16.31 15.43
C TRP A 538 -9.80 -14.80 15.22
N SER A 539 -8.85 -14.25 15.97
CA SER A 539 -8.49 -12.83 15.89
C SER A 539 -7.02 -12.66 15.61
N VAL A 540 -6.70 -11.58 14.89
CA VAL A 540 -5.31 -11.17 14.65
C VAL A 540 -4.80 -10.44 15.88
N SER A 541 -3.63 -10.84 16.35
CA SER A 541 -2.90 -10.17 17.43
C SER A 541 -1.59 -9.61 16.93
N GLN A 542 -1.11 -8.58 17.59
CA GLN A 542 0.17 -7.93 17.32
C GLN A 542 1.09 -8.05 18.53
N LEU A 543 2.35 -8.44 18.32
CA LEU A 543 3.44 -8.20 19.26
C LEU A 543 4.14 -6.90 18.89
N GLN A 544 3.99 -5.89 19.74
CA GLN A 544 4.58 -4.58 19.54
C GLN A 544 5.83 -4.42 20.40
N PRO A 545 7.00 -4.04 19.81
CA PRO A 545 8.19 -3.79 20.60
C PRO A 545 8.00 -2.56 21.51
N GLN A 546 8.54 -2.63 22.71
CA GLN A 546 8.56 -1.55 23.68
C GLN A 546 9.96 -0.93 23.74
N ALA A 547 10.07 0.26 24.31
CA ALA A 547 11.34 0.99 24.43
C ALA A 547 12.39 0.26 25.28
N ASP A 548 11.96 -0.60 26.21
CA ASP A 548 12.82 -1.44 27.05
C ASP A 548 13.27 -2.75 26.38
N GLY A 549 12.93 -2.95 25.09
CA GLY A 549 13.23 -4.16 24.34
C GLY A 549 12.26 -5.31 24.57
N SER A 550 11.29 -5.18 25.46
CA SER A 550 10.21 -6.16 25.64
C SER A 550 9.18 -6.07 24.51
N TYR A 551 8.27 -7.04 24.45
CA TYR A 551 7.16 -7.04 23.49
C TYR A 551 5.82 -7.09 24.23
N LYS A 552 4.88 -6.24 23.82
CA LYS A 552 3.52 -6.23 24.33
C LYS A 552 2.59 -6.88 23.33
N SER A 553 1.80 -7.86 23.79
CA SER A 553 0.76 -8.48 22.97
C SER A 553 -0.51 -7.63 23.01
N ILE A 554 -1.02 -7.30 21.84
CA ILE A 554 -2.25 -6.53 21.63
C ILE A 554 -3.18 -7.37 20.76
N ASP A 555 -4.38 -7.67 21.23
CA ASP A 555 -5.44 -8.23 20.38
C ASP A 555 -6.02 -7.09 19.53
N LEU A 556 -5.92 -7.22 18.23
CA LEU A 556 -6.43 -6.21 17.31
C LEU A 556 -7.96 -6.28 17.15
N GLY A 557 -8.60 -7.34 17.67
CA GLY A 557 -10.03 -7.55 17.53
C GLY A 557 -10.51 -7.87 16.11
N LEU A 558 -9.59 -7.98 15.17
CA LEU A 558 -9.87 -8.24 13.76
C LEU A 558 -10.17 -9.73 13.57
N LYS A 559 -11.37 -10.03 13.11
CA LYS A 559 -11.79 -11.42 12.89
C LYS A 559 -11.11 -11.99 11.66
N SER A 560 -10.54 -13.17 11.81
CA SER A 560 -10.05 -13.99 10.73
C SER A 560 -10.71 -15.36 10.80
N PHE A 561 -10.83 -16.01 9.67
CA PHE A 561 -11.33 -17.39 9.58
C PHE A 561 -10.14 -18.31 9.32
N SER A 562 -9.78 -19.12 10.31
CA SER A 562 -8.92 -20.25 10.07
C SER A 562 -9.79 -21.48 9.89
N SER A 563 -9.65 -22.18 8.76
CA SER A 563 -10.22 -23.52 8.65
C SER A 563 -9.49 -24.38 9.68
N GLY A 564 -10.18 -24.88 10.70
CA GLY A 564 -9.61 -25.76 11.74
C GLY A 564 -9.05 -27.10 11.25
N ALA A 565 -8.77 -27.23 9.97
CA ALA A 565 -8.08 -28.32 9.34
C ALA A 565 -6.59 -27.97 9.33
N GLY A 566 -5.84 -28.55 10.23
CA GLY A 566 -4.39 -28.42 10.40
C GLY A 566 -3.54 -28.93 9.22
N TYR A 567 -3.84 -28.50 8.01
CA TYR A 567 -3.08 -28.79 6.80
C TYR A 567 -2.74 -27.49 6.11
N GLY A 568 -1.53 -27.06 6.32
CA GLY A 568 -0.66 -26.24 5.52
C GLY A 568 -1.27 -25.12 4.69
N GLY A 569 -1.15 -23.87 5.14
CA GLY A 569 -0.84 -22.83 4.22
C GLY A 569 -1.87 -21.74 3.92
N ILE A 570 -3.05 -21.70 4.52
CA ILE A 570 -3.94 -20.55 4.33
C ILE A 570 -3.41 -19.40 5.20
N ALA A 571 -2.99 -18.30 4.55
CA ALA A 571 -2.73 -17.06 5.24
C ALA A 571 -4.08 -16.42 5.65
N PRO A 572 -4.47 -16.44 6.92
CA PRO A 572 -5.76 -15.92 7.36
C PRO A 572 -5.82 -14.40 7.33
N PHE A 573 -4.68 -13.75 7.22
CA PHE A 573 -4.55 -12.31 7.08
C PHE A 573 -3.29 -11.94 6.29
N VAL A 574 -3.30 -10.74 5.72
CA VAL A 574 -2.15 -10.12 5.06
C VAL A 574 -2.09 -8.66 5.47
N PHE A 575 -0.94 -8.24 5.96
CA PHE A 575 -0.65 -6.83 6.25
C PHE A 575 -0.02 -6.18 5.02
N VAL A 576 -0.57 -5.06 4.64
CA VAL A 576 -0.10 -4.25 3.52
C VAL A 576 0.24 -2.87 4.02
N SER A 577 1.41 -2.39 3.63
CA SER A 577 1.86 -1.03 3.87
C SER A 577 2.26 -0.38 2.57
N ARG A 578 1.67 0.78 2.26
CA ARG A 578 1.88 1.56 1.04
C ARG A 578 2.53 2.88 1.35
#